data_f82969c54711d61fda82b16a58cb0140
#
_entry.id   f82969c54711d61fda82b16a58cb0140
#
_cell.length_a   1.000
_cell.length_b   1.000
_cell.length_c   1.000
_cell.angle_alpha   90.00
_cell.angle_beta   90.00
_cell.angle_gamma   90.00
#
_symmetry.space_group_name_H-M   'P 1'
#
loop_
_entity.id
_entity.type
_entity.pdbx_description
1 polymer ?
#
loop_
_entity_poly.entity_id
_entity_poly.type
_entity_poly.pdbx_seq_one_letter_code
_entity_poly.pdbx_strand_id
1 'polypeptide(L)'
;MSGAGAPSVGGFSLARTVAVFVKEFQQMMRDRLTFAMAVLIPVLQLVLFGYAINTDPKNLPLVVAAAEQGPITRSLVVALQNTGYFRVVASGIAERDGDEMLARGQALFMLVLPPDFERELRRGHRPVLYMAVDATDPTAAANALSSLDQVGTQVLTRELRGPWQGAAPSASPFELRVHKRYNPEGLSRLNIVPGLIGNILTMTMVMLTGLAMTRERERGTMENMLAT
;
A
#
# COMPACT_ATOMS: atom_id res chain seq x y z
N MET A 1 19.39 -68.34 19.89
CA MET A 1 19.18 -67.35 18.82
C MET A 1 18.33 -66.25 19.45
N SER A 2 19.04 -65.20 19.85
CA SER A 2 18.45 -64.04 20.57
C SER A 2 18.03 -62.97 19.57
N GLY A 3 16.72 -62.69 19.47
CA GLY A 3 16.21 -61.65 18.65
C GLY A 3 16.36 -60.30 19.34
N ALA A 4 17.24 -59.47 18.87
CA ALA A 4 17.34 -58.06 19.30
C ALA A 4 16.17 -57.29 18.75
N GLY A 5 15.22 -56.88 19.64
CA GLY A 5 14.15 -55.96 19.32
C GLY A 5 14.73 -54.59 18.94
N ALA A 6 14.37 -54.08 17.72
CA ALA A 6 14.70 -52.76 17.30
C ALA A 6 14.03 -51.73 18.23
N PRO A 7 14.69 -50.60 18.59
CA PRO A 7 14.11 -49.56 19.39
C PRO A 7 12.97 -48.89 18.60
N SER A 8 11.76 -48.92 19.12
CA SER A 8 10.62 -48.20 18.58
C SER A 8 10.94 -46.72 18.59
N VAL A 9 10.99 -46.11 17.39
CA VAL A 9 11.08 -44.64 17.21
C VAL A 9 9.90 -44.02 17.94
N GLY A 10 10.18 -43.34 19.05
CA GLY A 10 9.20 -42.80 19.95
C GLY A 10 8.23 -41.84 19.25
N GLY A 11 6.98 -42.20 19.20
CA GLY A 11 5.92 -41.38 18.67
C GLY A 11 5.89 -39.98 19.34
N PHE A 12 5.46 -38.98 18.60
CA PHE A 12 5.28 -37.61 19.07
C PHE A 12 4.37 -37.62 20.32
N SER A 13 4.91 -37.23 21.48
CA SER A 13 4.18 -37.17 22.74
C SER A 13 3.87 -35.73 23.10
N LEU A 14 2.61 -35.38 23.06
CA LEU A 14 2.11 -34.03 23.40
C LEU A 14 2.55 -33.63 24.84
N ALA A 15 2.58 -34.59 25.77
CA ALA A 15 3.04 -34.33 27.11
C ALA A 15 4.52 -33.92 27.18
N ARG A 16 5.39 -34.55 26.37
CA ARG A 16 6.81 -34.18 26.29
C ARG A 16 6.99 -32.80 25.67
N THR A 17 6.20 -32.49 24.64
CA THR A 17 6.24 -31.18 23.99
C THR A 17 5.84 -30.07 24.95
N VAL A 18 4.75 -30.27 25.70
CA VAL A 18 4.30 -29.31 26.72
C VAL A 18 5.34 -29.16 27.85
N ALA A 19 5.94 -30.27 28.33
CA ALA A 19 6.96 -30.21 29.37
C ALA A 19 8.21 -29.43 28.90
N VAL A 20 8.67 -29.64 27.66
CA VAL A 20 9.77 -28.87 27.06
C VAL A 20 9.40 -27.41 26.94
N PHE A 21 8.20 -27.10 26.44
CA PHE A 21 7.72 -25.73 26.31
C PHE A 21 7.71 -24.99 27.65
N VAL A 22 7.16 -25.61 28.70
CA VAL A 22 7.11 -25.02 30.05
C VAL A 22 8.51 -24.78 30.59
N LYS A 23 9.42 -25.75 30.40
CA LYS A 23 10.82 -25.61 30.81
C LYS A 23 11.50 -24.45 30.12
N GLU A 24 11.40 -24.39 28.79
CA GLU A 24 12.04 -23.32 27.98
C GLU A 24 11.44 -21.96 28.34
N PHE A 25 10.11 -21.87 28.57
CA PHE A 25 9.45 -20.64 28.99
C PHE A 25 9.94 -20.17 30.36
N GLN A 26 10.06 -21.08 31.34
CA GLN A 26 10.60 -20.74 32.65
C GLN A 26 12.06 -20.30 32.59
N GLN A 27 12.87 -20.91 31.73
CA GLN A 27 14.26 -20.54 31.50
C GLN A 27 14.37 -19.16 30.89
N MET A 28 13.53 -18.85 29.88
CA MET A 28 13.45 -17.54 29.25
C MET A 28 13.04 -16.46 30.25
N MET A 29 12.09 -16.73 31.15
CA MET A 29 11.68 -15.78 32.21
C MET A 29 12.80 -15.46 33.21
N ARG A 30 13.75 -16.36 33.37
CA ARG A 30 14.93 -16.14 34.25
C ARG A 30 16.00 -15.30 33.58
N ASP A 31 16.12 -15.36 32.27
CA ASP A 31 17.02 -14.53 31.48
C ASP A 31 16.30 -13.22 31.12
N ARG A 32 16.57 -12.17 31.90
CA ARG A 32 15.94 -10.85 31.73
C ARG A 32 16.19 -10.26 30.36
N LEU A 33 17.37 -10.50 29.77
CA LEU A 33 17.74 -9.95 28.46
C LEU A 33 16.95 -10.64 27.35
N THR A 34 16.93 -11.98 27.34
CA THR A 34 16.19 -12.78 26.36
C THR A 34 14.70 -12.52 26.46
N PHE A 35 14.16 -12.41 27.68
CA PHE A 35 12.76 -12.07 27.88
C PHE A 35 12.42 -10.65 27.38
N ALA A 36 13.25 -9.67 27.73
CA ALA A 36 13.07 -8.30 27.26
C ALA A 36 13.08 -8.22 25.73
N MET A 37 14.01 -8.90 25.06
CA MET A 37 14.08 -8.94 23.60
C MET A 37 12.87 -9.66 22.98
N ALA A 38 12.45 -10.77 23.55
CA ALA A 38 11.29 -11.55 23.07
C ALA A 38 9.97 -10.77 23.15
N VAL A 39 9.84 -9.82 24.08
CA VAL A 39 8.66 -8.97 24.23
C VAL A 39 8.84 -7.63 23.51
N LEU A 40 10.00 -6.99 23.67
CA LEU A 40 10.26 -5.65 23.17
C LEU A 40 10.26 -5.63 21.62
N ILE A 41 10.86 -6.62 20.97
CA ILE A 41 10.94 -6.67 19.51
C ILE A 41 9.54 -6.75 18.88
N PRO A 42 8.64 -7.67 19.26
CA PRO A 42 7.27 -7.68 18.73
C PRO A 42 6.47 -6.40 19.04
N VAL A 43 6.63 -5.83 20.23
CA VAL A 43 5.96 -4.57 20.58
C VAL A 43 6.48 -3.42 19.70
N LEU A 44 7.79 -3.33 19.53
CA LEU A 44 8.40 -2.31 18.67
C LEU A 44 7.96 -2.48 17.20
N GLN A 45 7.87 -3.72 16.73
CA GLN A 45 7.33 -4.04 15.40
C GLN A 45 5.86 -3.62 15.27
N LEU A 46 5.02 -3.94 16.26
CA LEU A 46 3.61 -3.52 16.28
C LEU A 46 3.48 -2.00 16.21
N VAL A 47 4.29 -1.27 16.98
CA VAL A 47 4.29 0.19 16.97
C VAL A 47 4.80 0.71 15.62
N LEU A 48 5.92 0.21 15.11
CA LEU A 48 6.47 0.63 13.83
C LEU A 48 5.49 0.36 12.68
N PHE A 49 4.97 -0.85 12.58
CA PHE A 49 4.03 -1.20 11.51
C PHE A 49 2.67 -0.52 11.68
N GLY A 50 2.19 -0.36 12.91
CA GLY A 50 0.94 0.33 13.19
C GLY A 50 0.99 1.83 12.86
N TYR A 51 2.13 2.48 13.02
CA TYR A 51 2.32 3.90 12.67
C TYR A 51 2.88 4.12 11.27
N ALA A 52 3.72 3.21 10.76
CA ALA A 52 4.36 3.38 9.45
C ALA A 52 3.44 3.01 8.28
N ILE A 53 2.46 2.12 8.49
CA ILE A 53 1.48 1.77 7.45
C ILE A 53 0.40 2.85 7.45
N ASN A 54 0.61 3.87 6.63
CA ASN A 54 -0.43 4.84 6.33
C ASN A 54 -1.42 4.21 5.35
N THR A 55 -2.57 3.76 5.86
CA THR A 55 -3.65 3.16 5.06
C THR A 55 -4.48 4.20 4.30
N ASP A 56 -4.26 5.50 4.56
CA ASP A 56 -4.95 6.62 3.91
C ASP A 56 -3.93 7.62 3.33
N PRO A 57 -3.18 7.25 2.28
CA PRO A 57 -2.19 8.12 1.67
C PRO A 57 -2.88 9.33 1.02
N LYS A 58 -2.37 10.52 1.31
CA LYS A 58 -2.85 11.81 0.79
C LYS A 58 -1.81 12.44 -0.13
N ASN A 59 -2.24 13.48 -0.87
CA ASN A 59 -1.40 14.23 -1.80
C ASN A 59 -0.80 13.36 -2.92
N LEU A 60 -1.58 12.38 -3.40
CA LEU A 60 -1.17 11.50 -4.49
C LEU A 60 -1.03 12.30 -5.80
N PRO A 61 0.08 12.17 -6.52
CA PRO A 61 0.32 12.96 -7.73
C PRO A 61 -0.66 12.58 -8.85
N LEU A 62 -1.46 13.56 -9.27
CA LEU A 62 -2.46 13.46 -10.33
C LEU A 62 -2.06 14.35 -11.50
N VAL A 63 -2.16 13.81 -12.69
CA VAL A 63 -2.06 14.56 -13.96
C VAL A 63 -3.44 14.66 -14.60
N VAL A 64 -3.77 15.83 -15.12
CA VAL A 64 -5.02 16.06 -15.84
C VAL A 64 -4.73 16.31 -17.30
N ALA A 65 -5.05 15.35 -18.15
CA ALA A 65 -5.01 15.46 -19.60
C ALA A 65 -6.36 15.97 -20.09
N ALA A 66 -6.43 17.23 -20.50
CA ALA A 66 -7.64 17.87 -20.97
C ALA A 66 -7.33 18.69 -22.22
N ALA A 67 -8.04 18.43 -23.30
CA ALA A 67 -7.94 19.21 -24.53
C ALA A 67 -8.51 20.63 -24.35
N GLU A 68 -9.52 20.78 -23.50
CA GLU A 68 -10.19 22.04 -23.18
C GLU A 68 -10.14 22.32 -21.68
N GLN A 69 -9.79 23.55 -21.30
CA GLN A 69 -9.73 24.01 -19.91
C GLN A 69 -10.85 25.02 -19.64
N GLY A 70 -12.08 24.56 -19.74
CA GLY A 70 -13.24 25.37 -19.43
C GLY A 70 -13.46 25.55 -17.91
N PRO A 71 -14.48 26.31 -17.52
CA PRO A 71 -14.78 26.58 -16.11
C PRO A 71 -15.11 25.30 -15.32
N ILE A 72 -15.87 24.38 -15.92
CA ILE A 72 -16.26 23.12 -15.22
C ILE A 72 -15.02 22.23 -15.00
N THR A 73 -14.16 22.12 -16.00
CA THR A 73 -12.88 21.39 -15.87
C THR A 73 -12.02 21.95 -14.74
N ARG A 74 -11.91 23.28 -14.65
CA ARG A 74 -11.15 23.94 -13.57
C ARG A 74 -11.79 23.69 -12.19
N SER A 75 -13.10 23.81 -12.09
CA SER A 75 -13.82 23.52 -10.83
C SER A 75 -13.62 22.06 -10.39
N LEU A 76 -13.63 21.11 -11.32
CA LEU A 76 -13.37 19.70 -11.04
C LEU A 76 -11.94 19.51 -10.52
N VAL A 77 -10.94 20.12 -11.18
CA VAL A 77 -9.52 20.03 -10.76
C VAL A 77 -9.34 20.61 -9.35
N VAL A 78 -9.89 21.79 -9.08
CA VAL A 78 -9.81 22.42 -7.75
C VAL A 78 -10.49 21.56 -6.69
N ALA A 79 -11.63 20.97 -7.02
CA ALA A 79 -12.33 20.11 -6.09
C ALA A 79 -11.56 18.82 -5.77
N LEU A 80 -10.92 18.23 -6.76
CA LEU A 80 -10.03 17.07 -6.54
C LEU A 80 -8.87 17.43 -5.61
N GLN A 81 -8.25 18.58 -5.79
CA GLN A 81 -7.21 19.08 -4.89
C GLN A 81 -7.74 19.28 -3.46
N ASN A 82 -8.93 19.84 -3.32
CA ASN A 82 -9.55 20.11 -2.02
C ASN A 82 -9.94 18.86 -1.23
N THR A 83 -10.00 17.67 -1.87
CA THR A 83 -10.17 16.40 -1.13
C THR A 83 -8.98 16.07 -0.25
N GLY A 84 -7.80 16.62 -0.54
CA GLY A 84 -6.53 16.27 0.08
C GLY A 84 -5.95 14.93 -0.38
N TYR A 85 -6.69 14.15 -1.17
CA TYR A 85 -6.17 12.90 -1.75
C TYR A 85 -5.26 13.15 -2.94
N PHE A 86 -5.57 14.18 -3.74
CA PHE A 86 -4.86 14.45 -5.00
C PHE A 86 -4.04 15.73 -4.92
N ARG A 87 -2.83 15.66 -5.44
CA ARG A 87 -1.98 16.82 -5.74
C ARG A 87 -1.80 16.89 -7.25
N VAL A 88 -2.44 17.84 -7.89
CA VAL A 88 -2.31 18.05 -9.33
C VAL A 88 -0.90 18.55 -9.65
N VAL A 89 -0.12 17.74 -10.36
CA VAL A 89 1.26 18.04 -10.76
C VAL A 89 1.35 18.66 -12.15
N ALA A 90 0.39 18.34 -13.00
CA ALA A 90 0.25 18.97 -14.32
C ALA A 90 -1.22 18.93 -14.76
N SER A 91 -1.65 19.95 -15.51
CA SER A 91 -2.98 19.99 -16.11
C SER A 91 -2.95 20.63 -17.48
N GLY A 92 -3.87 20.20 -18.38
CA GLY A 92 -3.94 20.68 -19.75
C GLY A 92 -2.81 20.16 -20.64
N ILE A 93 -2.25 19.04 -20.29
CA ILE A 93 -1.24 18.33 -21.09
C ILE A 93 -1.90 17.33 -22.04
N ALA A 94 -1.17 16.88 -23.05
CA ALA A 94 -1.62 15.80 -23.92
C ALA A 94 -1.63 14.46 -23.16
N GLU A 95 -2.53 13.55 -23.54
CA GLU A 95 -2.64 12.23 -22.93
C GLU A 95 -1.32 11.46 -22.99
N ARG A 96 -0.60 11.57 -24.11
CA ARG A 96 0.71 10.92 -24.28
C ARG A 96 1.74 11.37 -23.23
N ASP A 97 1.77 12.67 -22.92
CA ASP A 97 2.71 13.21 -21.95
C ASP A 97 2.34 12.75 -20.53
N GLY A 98 1.03 12.64 -20.24
CA GLY A 98 0.52 12.08 -19.02
C GLY A 98 0.87 10.60 -18.84
N ASP A 99 0.78 9.81 -19.91
CA ASP A 99 1.19 8.41 -19.93
C ASP A 99 2.69 8.24 -19.62
N GLU A 100 3.51 9.13 -20.18
CA GLU A 100 4.96 9.12 -19.92
C GLU A 100 5.27 9.49 -18.46
N MET A 101 4.54 10.42 -17.87
CA MET A 101 4.67 10.77 -16.46
C MET A 101 4.24 9.60 -15.55
N LEU A 102 3.18 8.86 -15.90
CA LEU A 102 2.77 7.65 -15.20
C LEU A 102 3.87 6.57 -15.27
N ALA A 103 4.38 6.31 -16.48
CA ALA A 103 5.42 5.29 -16.69
C ALA A 103 6.72 5.59 -15.93
N ARG A 104 7.03 6.88 -15.72
CA ARG A 104 8.21 7.32 -14.94
C ARG A 104 7.94 7.41 -13.42
N GLY A 105 6.73 7.10 -12.97
CA GLY A 105 6.35 7.23 -11.54
C GLY A 105 6.26 8.69 -11.04
N GLN A 106 6.20 9.66 -11.96
CA GLN A 106 6.03 11.09 -11.63
C GLN A 106 4.57 11.42 -11.30
N ALA A 107 3.65 10.60 -11.77
CA ALA A 107 2.23 10.61 -11.44
C ALA A 107 1.76 9.20 -11.10
N LEU A 108 0.78 9.08 -10.20
CA LEU A 108 0.11 7.82 -9.88
C LEU A 108 -1.27 7.75 -10.54
N PHE A 109 -1.83 8.91 -10.88
CA PHE A 109 -3.14 9.04 -11.49
C PHE A 109 -3.07 9.95 -12.70
N MET A 110 -3.80 9.58 -13.75
CA MET A 110 -4.05 10.44 -14.90
C MET A 110 -5.53 10.47 -15.18
N LEU A 111 -6.13 11.65 -15.08
CA LEU A 111 -7.51 11.91 -15.47
C LEU A 111 -7.55 12.47 -16.88
N VAL A 112 -8.22 11.76 -17.78
CA VAL A 112 -8.40 12.16 -19.17
C VAL A 112 -9.82 12.67 -19.37
N LEU A 113 -9.94 13.93 -19.78
CA LEU A 113 -11.22 14.54 -20.12
C LEU A 113 -11.35 14.59 -21.66
N PRO A 114 -12.46 14.09 -22.21
CA PRO A 114 -12.71 14.15 -23.66
C PRO A 114 -12.85 15.61 -24.15
N PRO A 115 -12.55 15.89 -25.42
CA PRO A 115 -12.54 17.26 -25.94
C PRO A 115 -13.87 18.00 -25.78
N ASP A 116 -14.98 17.33 -25.81
CA ASP A 116 -16.33 17.93 -25.70
C ASP A 116 -16.95 17.78 -24.32
N PHE A 117 -16.16 17.52 -23.28
CA PHE A 117 -16.62 17.21 -21.92
C PHE A 117 -17.65 18.22 -21.40
N GLU A 118 -17.32 19.52 -21.42
CA GLU A 118 -18.22 20.55 -20.89
C GLU A 118 -19.48 20.73 -21.73
N ARG A 119 -19.36 20.59 -23.05
CA ARG A 119 -20.48 20.69 -23.97
C ARG A 119 -21.49 19.56 -23.75
N GLU A 120 -20.99 18.33 -23.65
CA GLU A 120 -21.83 17.14 -23.40
C GLU A 120 -22.51 17.22 -22.03
N LEU A 121 -21.77 17.66 -21.02
CA LEU A 121 -22.30 17.86 -19.68
C LEU A 121 -23.43 18.89 -19.66
N ARG A 122 -23.26 20.03 -20.35
CA ARG A 122 -24.28 21.09 -20.47
C ARG A 122 -25.53 20.64 -21.25
N ARG A 123 -25.38 19.67 -22.15
CA ARG A 123 -26.51 19.06 -22.88
C ARG A 123 -27.28 18.01 -22.07
N GLY A 124 -26.81 17.72 -20.84
CA GLY A 124 -27.40 16.69 -19.98
C GLY A 124 -26.98 15.27 -20.38
N HIS A 125 -26.01 15.14 -21.27
CA HIS A 125 -25.39 13.85 -21.56
C HIS A 125 -24.43 13.47 -20.43
N ARG A 126 -24.10 12.18 -20.34
CA ARG A 126 -23.15 11.64 -19.36
C ARG A 126 -21.82 11.31 -20.08
N PRO A 127 -20.90 12.30 -20.20
CA PRO A 127 -19.62 12.04 -20.83
C PRO A 127 -18.81 11.02 -20.03
N VAL A 128 -17.96 10.26 -20.73
CA VAL A 128 -17.07 9.29 -20.13
C VAL A 128 -15.76 9.94 -19.80
N LEU A 129 -15.36 9.88 -18.54
CA LEU A 129 -14.03 10.24 -18.05
C LEU A 129 -13.18 8.99 -17.91
N TYR A 130 -11.95 9.05 -18.38
CA TYR A 130 -11.00 7.95 -18.20
C TYR A 130 -10.00 8.29 -17.10
N MET A 131 -9.81 7.37 -16.17
CA MET A 131 -8.80 7.47 -15.13
C MET A 131 -7.80 6.33 -15.29
N ALA A 132 -6.59 6.63 -15.72
CA ALA A 132 -5.49 5.70 -15.65
C ALA A 132 -4.87 5.78 -14.24
N VAL A 133 -4.63 4.63 -13.64
CA VAL A 133 -4.16 4.51 -12.25
C VAL A 133 -2.98 3.55 -12.20
N ASP A 134 -1.90 3.98 -11.59
CA ASP A 134 -0.85 3.05 -11.16
C ASP A 134 -1.37 2.27 -9.95
N ALA A 135 -1.74 1.02 -10.18
CA ALA A 135 -2.31 0.13 -9.18
C ALA A 135 -1.24 -0.75 -8.50
N THR A 136 0.03 -0.35 -8.54
CA THR A 136 1.11 -1.04 -7.84
C THR A 136 0.80 -1.12 -6.34
N ASP A 137 0.27 -0.04 -5.75
CA ASP A 137 -0.37 -0.08 -4.43
C ASP A 137 -1.90 -0.05 -4.57
N PRO A 138 -2.57 -1.22 -4.50
CA PRO A 138 -4.01 -1.29 -4.71
C PRO A 138 -4.82 -0.61 -3.59
N THR A 139 -4.28 -0.48 -2.39
CA THR A 139 -4.98 0.17 -1.26
C THR A 139 -5.04 1.67 -1.45
N ALA A 140 -3.91 2.29 -1.79
CA ALA A 140 -3.84 3.71 -2.10
C ALA A 140 -4.73 4.08 -3.30
N ALA A 141 -4.70 3.24 -4.34
CA ALA A 141 -5.52 3.41 -5.53
C ALA A 141 -7.02 3.35 -5.20
N ALA A 142 -7.48 2.39 -4.40
CA ALA A 142 -8.88 2.22 -4.05
C ALA A 142 -9.42 3.41 -3.24
N ASN A 143 -8.68 3.90 -2.24
CA ASN A 143 -9.08 5.04 -1.41
C ASN A 143 -9.20 6.33 -2.24
N ALA A 144 -8.22 6.58 -3.11
CA ALA A 144 -8.27 7.76 -3.98
C ALA A 144 -9.42 7.70 -4.99
N LEU A 145 -9.71 6.52 -5.56
CA LEU A 145 -10.83 6.35 -6.49
C LEU A 145 -12.19 6.55 -5.84
N SER A 146 -12.37 6.07 -4.61
CA SER A 146 -13.62 6.30 -3.86
C SER A 146 -13.86 7.78 -3.58
N SER A 147 -12.80 8.55 -3.30
CA SER A 147 -12.89 10.00 -3.10
C SER A 147 -13.25 10.74 -4.40
N LEU A 148 -12.77 10.28 -5.55
CA LEU A 148 -13.08 10.86 -6.85
C LEU A 148 -14.59 10.75 -7.18
N ASP A 149 -15.18 9.62 -6.89
CA ASP A 149 -16.60 9.38 -7.14
C ASP A 149 -17.48 10.30 -6.28
N GLN A 150 -17.10 10.51 -5.02
CA GLN A 150 -17.78 11.47 -4.12
C GLN A 150 -17.66 12.93 -4.61
N VAL A 151 -16.46 13.32 -5.06
CA VAL A 151 -16.24 14.69 -5.58
C VAL A 151 -17.04 14.93 -6.85
N GLY A 152 -17.04 13.94 -7.76
CA GLY A 152 -17.81 14.03 -9.01
C GLY A 152 -19.28 14.34 -8.77
N THR A 153 -19.88 13.67 -7.79
CA THR A 153 -21.29 13.91 -7.45
C THR A 153 -21.54 15.26 -6.75
N GLN A 154 -20.64 15.68 -5.85
CA GLN A 154 -20.84 16.92 -5.06
C GLN A 154 -20.56 18.19 -5.85
N VAL A 155 -19.46 18.24 -6.59
CA VAL A 155 -19.01 19.44 -7.30
C VAL A 155 -19.92 19.75 -8.47
N LEU A 156 -20.20 18.73 -9.27
CA LEU A 156 -21.03 18.92 -10.46
C LEU A 156 -22.49 19.18 -10.10
N THR A 157 -22.98 18.59 -9.01
CA THR A 157 -24.30 18.96 -8.48
C THR A 157 -24.36 20.43 -8.05
N ARG A 158 -23.24 21.02 -7.61
CA ARG A 158 -23.17 22.43 -7.19
C ARG A 158 -23.03 23.38 -8.39
N GLU A 159 -22.19 23.06 -9.34
CA GLU A 159 -21.97 23.84 -10.57
C GLU A 159 -23.17 23.75 -11.54
N LEU A 160 -23.85 22.61 -11.58
CA LEU A 160 -25.05 22.40 -12.37
C LEU A 160 -26.34 22.90 -11.71
N ARG A 161 -26.27 23.52 -10.51
CA ARG A 161 -27.41 24.19 -9.83
C ARG A 161 -27.77 25.49 -10.51
N GLY A 162 -28.03 25.47 -11.80
CA GLY A 162 -28.59 26.52 -12.60
C GLY A 162 -29.88 26.06 -13.27
N PRO A 163 -30.14 26.43 -14.52
CA PRO A 163 -31.33 26.03 -15.27
C PRO A 163 -31.53 24.52 -15.47
N TRP A 164 -30.68 23.67 -14.94
CA TRP A 164 -30.62 22.22 -15.11
C TRP A 164 -31.17 21.41 -13.94
N GLN A 165 -32.01 22.02 -13.10
CA GLN A 165 -32.59 21.38 -11.90
C GLN A 165 -33.54 20.18 -12.15
N GLY A 166 -33.60 19.68 -13.39
CA GLY A 166 -34.44 18.54 -13.77
C GLY A 166 -33.74 17.15 -13.82
N ALA A 167 -32.40 17.09 -13.65
CA ALA A 167 -31.71 15.82 -13.62
C ALA A 167 -31.69 15.26 -12.19
N ALA A 168 -32.22 14.07 -12.00
CA ALA A 168 -32.35 13.41 -10.71
C ALA A 168 -31.02 13.35 -9.95
N PRO A 169 -31.00 13.70 -8.63
CA PRO A 169 -29.78 13.80 -7.83
C PRO A 169 -29.10 12.48 -7.48
N SER A 170 -29.51 11.37 -8.08
CA SER A 170 -29.04 10.01 -7.72
C SER A 170 -28.02 9.39 -8.66
N ALA A 171 -27.66 10.01 -9.77
CA ALA A 171 -26.67 9.47 -10.71
C ALA A 171 -25.52 10.45 -10.91
N SER A 172 -24.29 9.95 -10.89
CA SER A 172 -23.11 10.74 -11.26
C SER A 172 -23.34 11.38 -12.64
N PRO A 173 -23.05 12.69 -12.82
CA PRO A 173 -23.26 13.40 -14.07
C PRO A 173 -22.33 12.96 -15.19
N PHE A 174 -21.34 12.15 -14.90
CA PHE A 174 -20.43 11.52 -15.85
C PHE A 174 -20.25 10.03 -15.51
N GLU A 175 -19.74 9.27 -16.46
CA GLU A 175 -19.30 7.89 -16.27
C GLU A 175 -17.79 7.87 -16.06
N LEU A 176 -17.32 7.33 -14.94
CA LEU A 176 -15.90 7.17 -14.69
C LEU A 176 -15.45 5.76 -15.09
N ARG A 177 -14.54 5.66 -16.05
CA ARG A 177 -13.90 4.42 -16.43
C ARG A 177 -12.47 4.37 -15.91
N VAL A 178 -12.21 3.43 -15.01
CA VAL A 178 -10.91 3.26 -14.38
C VAL A 178 -10.11 2.20 -15.11
N HIS A 179 -8.92 2.56 -15.57
CA HIS A 179 -7.95 1.64 -16.15
C HIS A 179 -6.77 1.48 -15.19
N LYS A 180 -6.71 0.34 -14.50
CA LYS A 180 -5.61 -0.01 -13.61
C LYS A 180 -4.42 -0.51 -14.42
N ARG A 181 -3.29 0.17 -14.33
CA ARG A 181 -2.02 -0.23 -14.95
C ARG A 181 -1.13 -0.95 -13.94
N TYR A 182 -0.21 -1.78 -14.44
CA TYR A 182 0.82 -2.54 -13.70
C TYR A 182 0.27 -3.63 -12.76
N ASN A 183 -0.90 -3.46 -12.17
CA ASN A 183 -1.57 -4.47 -11.34
C ASN A 183 -3.10 -4.44 -11.56
N PRO A 184 -3.58 -4.85 -12.76
CA PRO A 184 -5.01 -4.74 -13.11
C PRO A 184 -5.92 -5.51 -12.17
N GLU A 185 -5.47 -6.65 -11.66
CA GLU A 185 -6.23 -7.49 -10.73
C GLU A 185 -6.24 -6.93 -9.30
N GLY A 186 -5.42 -5.91 -8.99
CA GLY A 186 -5.32 -5.33 -7.65
C GLY A 186 -4.76 -6.30 -6.60
N LEU A 187 -3.83 -7.17 -6.99
CA LEU A 187 -3.28 -8.20 -6.12
C LEU A 187 -2.29 -7.59 -5.12
N SER A 188 -2.71 -7.45 -3.88
CA SER A 188 -1.88 -6.93 -2.78
C SER A 188 -0.59 -7.74 -2.55
N ARG A 189 -0.59 -9.04 -2.93
CA ARG A 189 0.59 -9.90 -2.83
C ARG A 189 1.80 -9.38 -3.62
N LEU A 190 1.57 -8.69 -4.75
CA LEU A 190 2.65 -8.14 -5.59
C LEU A 190 3.39 -6.99 -4.91
N ASN A 191 2.72 -6.30 -3.99
CA ASN A 191 3.30 -5.22 -3.20
C ASN A 191 3.84 -5.75 -1.84
N ILE A 192 3.05 -6.59 -1.15
CA ILE A 192 3.37 -7.04 0.21
C ILE A 192 4.52 -8.06 0.24
N VAL A 193 4.54 -9.01 -0.71
CA VAL A 193 5.53 -10.10 -0.69
C VAL A 193 6.98 -9.61 -0.81
N PRO A 194 7.34 -8.68 -1.71
CA PRO A 194 8.70 -8.13 -1.76
C PRO A 194 9.11 -7.44 -0.44
N GLY A 195 8.18 -6.69 0.17
CA GLY A 195 8.41 -6.05 1.47
C GLY A 195 8.66 -7.06 2.59
N LEU A 196 7.87 -8.14 2.63
CA LEU A 196 8.06 -9.23 3.60
C LEU A 196 9.40 -9.95 3.41
N ILE A 197 9.80 -10.21 2.16
CA ILE A 197 11.11 -10.81 1.87
C ILE A 197 12.23 -9.92 2.41
N GLY A 198 12.19 -8.63 2.16
CA GLY A 198 13.17 -7.68 2.69
C GLY A 198 13.22 -7.69 4.22
N ASN A 199 12.06 -7.71 4.88
CA ASN A 199 11.96 -7.76 6.33
C ASN A 199 12.53 -9.08 6.90
N ILE A 200 12.17 -10.22 6.33
CA ILE A 200 12.65 -11.56 6.73
C ILE A 200 14.17 -11.64 6.57
N LEU A 201 14.70 -11.20 5.43
CA LEU A 201 16.15 -11.18 5.18
C LEU A 201 16.87 -10.31 6.20
N THR A 202 16.39 -9.12 6.47
CA THR A 202 16.98 -8.22 7.46
C THR A 202 17.00 -8.84 8.85
N MET A 203 15.88 -9.42 9.30
CA MET A 203 15.80 -10.09 10.59
C MET A 203 16.74 -11.30 10.68
N THR A 204 16.79 -12.11 9.62
CA THR A 204 17.66 -13.28 9.57
C THR A 204 19.13 -12.87 9.63
N MET A 205 19.51 -11.82 8.89
CA MET A 205 20.90 -11.30 8.91
C MET A 205 21.27 -10.75 10.28
N VAL A 206 20.40 -9.99 10.92
CA VAL A 206 20.63 -9.47 12.28
C VAL A 206 20.79 -10.62 13.29
N MET A 207 19.94 -11.65 13.20
CA MET A 207 20.00 -12.81 14.08
C MET A 207 21.28 -13.62 13.86
N LEU A 208 21.66 -13.88 12.61
CA LEU A 208 22.90 -14.61 12.28
C LEU A 208 24.14 -13.84 12.72
N THR A 209 24.16 -12.51 12.51
CA THR A 209 25.26 -11.65 12.97
C THR A 209 25.37 -11.67 14.50
N GLY A 210 24.26 -11.56 15.21
CA GLY A 210 24.23 -11.66 16.66
C GLY A 210 24.77 -12.99 17.18
N LEU A 211 24.33 -14.11 16.57
CA LEU A 211 24.81 -15.44 16.91
C LEU A 211 26.30 -15.61 16.60
N ALA A 212 26.79 -15.10 15.47
CA ALA A 212 28.20 -15.14 15.12
C ALA A 212 29.04 -14.39 16.14
N MET A 213 28.66 -13.15 16.50
CA MET A 213 29.35 -12.36 17.51
C MET A 213 29.35 -13.00 18.90
N THR A 214 28.24 -13.63 19.30
CA THR A 214 28.17 -14.34 20.58
C THR A 214 29.13 -15.53 20.59
N ARG A 215 29.17 -16.32 19.52
CA ARG A 215 30.12 -17.45 19.37
C ARG A 215 31.57 -17.02 19.37
N GLU A 216 31.90 -15.92 18.69
CA GLU A 216 33.27 -15.36 18.68
C GLU A 216 33.68 -14.92 20.10
N ARG A 217 32.76 -14.31 20.86
CA ARG A 217 33.00 -13.92 22.23
C ARG A 217 33.23 -15.12 23.16
N GLU A 218 32.41 -16.18 23.01
CA GLU A 218 32.55 -17.42 23.79
C GLU A 218 33.87 -18.17 23.49
N ARG A 219 34.36 -18.09 22.26
CA ARG A 219 35.61 -18.70 21.84
C ARG A 219 36.85 -17.85 22.14
N GLY A 220 36.72 -16.65 22.65
CA GLY A 220 37.80 -15.73 22.96
C GLY A 220 38.55 -15.18 21.73
N THR A 221 37.95 -15.29 20.53
CA THR A 221 38.56 -14.85 19.27
C THR A 221 38.24 -13.40 18.92
N MET A 222 37.45 -12.73 19.76
CA MET A 222 37.05 -11.33 19.55
C MET A 222 38.26 -10.36 19.54
N GLU A 223 39.29 -10.65 20.32
CA GLU A 223 40.51 -9.82 20.35
C GLU A 223 41.24 -9.80 19.00
N ASN A 224 41.21 -10.90 18.25
CA ASN A 224 41.81 -10.99 16.92
C ASN A 224 41.04 -10.19 15.86
N MET A 225 39.72 -10.01 16.02
CA MET A 225 38.91 -9.20 15.11
C MET A 225 39.08 -7.70 15.34
N LEU A 226 39.39 -7.28 16.56
CA LEU A 226 39.64 -5.88 16.90
C LEU A 226 41.07 -5.43 16.56
N ALA A 227 41.95 -6.35 16.28
CA ALA A 227 43.37 -6.11 15.93
C ALA A 227 43.62 -6.00 14.40
N THR A 228 42.58 -6.24 13.56
CA THR A 228 42.65 -6.12 12.09
C THR A 228 41.93 -4.86 11.63
#